data_5d91c5e1fe9b7a1bf52ed8e3f3eb22db
#
_entry.id   5d91c5e1fe9b7a1bf52ed8e3f3eb22db
#
_cell.length_a   1.000
_cell.length_b   1.000
_cell.length_c   1.000
_cell.angle_alpha   90.00
_cell.angle_beta   90.00
_cell.angle_gamma   90.00
#
_symmetry.space_group_name_H-M   'P 1'
#
loop_
_entity.id
_entity.type
_entity.pdbx_description
1 polymer ?
#
loop_
_entity_poly.entity_id
_entity_poly.type
_entity_poly.pdbx_seq_one_letter_code
_entity_poly.pdbx_strand_id
1 'polypeptide(L)' 'MISAEEARELSEKNSGTREELKKIDSEIRKAAMYGKISVIYKATIELDRELFCQISEPLYELGYSVAWFNNQNTLLIRW' A
#
# COMPACT_ATOMS: atom_id res chain seq x y z
N MET A 1 20.64 -20.03 -5.11
CA MET A 1 20.46 -18.92 -6.08
C MET A 1 19.00 -18.87 -6.52
N ILE A 2 18.38 -17.70 -6.53
CA ILE A 2 16.99 -17.56 -6.97
C ILE A 2 16.91 -17.68 -8.50
N SER A 3 15.76 -18.12 -8.98
CA SER A 3 15.51 -18.19 -10.43
C SER A 3 15.30 -16.78 -11.00
N ALA A 4 15.44 -16.67 -12.33
CA ALA A 4 15.18 -15.40 -13.01
C ALA A 4 13.74 -14.93 -12.78
N GLU A 5 12.79 -15.86 -12.70
CA GLU A 5 11.40 -15.58 -12.43
C GLU A 5 11.20 -15.01 -11.03
N GLU A 6 11.84 -15.62 -10.04
CA GLU A 6 11.80 -15.12 -8.66
C GLU A 6 12.46 -13.74 -8.55
N ALA A 7 13.60 -13.55 -9.23
CA ALA A 7 14.26 -12.25 -9.24
C ALA A 7 13.38 -11.18 -9.86
N ARG A 8 12.65 -11.52 -10.92
CA ARG A 8 11.72 -10.60 -11.57
C ARG A 8 10.56 -10.23 -10.65
N GLU A 9 9.99 -11.21 -9.95
CA GLU A 9 8.93 -10.97 -8.99
C GLU A 9 9.40 -10.06 -7.86
N LEU A 10 10.60 -10.31 -7.34
CA LEU A 10 11.18 -9.46 -6.31
C LEU A 10 11.42 -8.04 -6.80
N SER A 11 11.88 -7.88 -8.04
CA SER A 11 12.08 -6.56 -8.64
C SER A 11 10.78 -5.80 -8.79
N GLU A 12 9.73 -6.47 -9.27
CA GLU A 12 8.42 -5.86 -9.43
C GLU A 12 7.82 -5.45 -8.09
N LYS A 13 7.94 -6.31 -7.09
CA LYS A 13 7.44 -6.03 -5.74
C LYS A 13 8.23 -4.92 -5.05
N ASN A 14 9.50 -4.77 -5.38
CA ASN A 14 10.37 -3.80 -4.73
C ASN A 14 10.41 -2.44 -5.43
N SER A 15 9.93 -2.34 -6.66
CA SER A 15 9.94 -1.08 -7.39
C SER A 15 8.60 -0.35 -7.25
N GLY A 16 8.47 0.50 -6.27
CA GLY A 16 7.30 1.35 -6.09
C GLY A 16 6.35 0.87 -5.02
N THR A 17 5.77 -0.33 -5.13
CA THR A 17 4.75 -0.81 -4.19
C THR A 17 5.31 -1.02 -2.78
N ARG A 18 6.52 -1.52 -2.68
CA ARG A 18 7.15 -1.75 -1.38
C ARG A 18 7.41 -0.43 -0.64
N GLU A 19 7.87 0.58 -1.36
CA GLU A 19 8.07 1.91 -0.76
C GLU A 19 6.74 2.53 -0.35
N GLU A 20 5.72 2.36 -1.18
CA GLU A 20 4.37 2.83 -0.83
C GLU A 20 3.86 2.15 0.44
N LEU A 21 4.06 0.84 0.57
CA LEU A 21 3.65 0.10 1.76
C LEU A 21 4.39 0.58 3.01
N LYS A 22 5.66 0.91 2.90
CA LYS A 22 6.42 1.47 4.02
C LYS A 22 5.88 2.82 4.46
N LYS A 23 5.55 3.67 3.49
CA LYS A 23 4.97 4.99 3.78
C LYS A 23 3.59 4.86 4.40
N ILE A 24 2.78 3.93 3.89
CA ILE A 24 1.45 3.64 4.44
C ILE A 24 1.58 3.16 5.88
N ASP A 25 2.48 2.23 6.16
CA ASP A 25 2.72 1.74 7.51
C ASP A 25 3.09 2.87 8.47
N SER A 26 3.96 3.78 8.03
CA SER A 26 4.34 4.94 8.83
C SER A 26 3.14 5.84 9.13
N GLU A 27 2.29 6.08 8.14
CA GLU A 27 1.10 6.91 8.32
C GLU A 27 0.08 6.24 9.24
N ILE A 28 -0.09 4.93 9.13
CA ILE A 28 -0.97 4.17 10.01
C ILE A 28 -0.49 4.28 11.46
N ARG A 29 0.81 4.11 11.68
CA ARG A 29 1.40 4.21 13.02
C ARG A 29 1.18 5.58 13.64
N LYS A 30 1.40 6.63 12.85
CA LYS A 30 1.14 8.00 13.31
C LYS A 30 -0.31 8.20 13.68
N ALA A 31 -1.23 7.80 12.81
CA ALA A 31 -2.66 7.95 13.05
C ALA A 31 -3.09 7.17 14.30
N ALA A 32 -2.59 5.95 14.47
CA ALA A 32 -2.90 5.14 15.64
C ALA A 32 -2.39 5.78 16.94
N MET A 33 -1.22 6.40 16.89
CA MET A 33 -0.68 7.12 18.05
C MET A 33 -1.55 8.30 18.48
N TYR A 34 -2.27 8.90 17.53
CA TYR A 34 -3.22 9.98 17.83
C TYR A 34 -4.63 9.48 18.14
N GLY A 35 -4.81 8.16 18.27
CA GLY A 35 -6.10 7.57 18.58
C GLY A 35 -7.07 7.48 17.42
N LYS A 36 -6.59 7.64 16.20
CA LYS A 36 -7.43 7.54 15.01
C LYS A 36 -7.60 6.10 14.57
N ILE A 37 -8.68 5.82 13.84
CA ILE A 37 -8.99 4.49 13.32
C ILE A 37 -8.95 4.46 11.79
N SER A 38 -8.52 5.54 11.17
CA SER A 38 -8.42 5.64 9.72
C SER A 38 -7.33 6.65 9.35
N VAL A 39 -6.84 6.52 8.12
CA VAL A 39 -5.87 7.46 7.58
C VAL A 39 -6.11 7.61 6.08
N ILE A 40 -5.91 8.83 5.58
CA ILE A 40 -5.96 9.12 4.15
C ILE A 40 -4.53 9.23 3.66
N TYR A 41 -4.19 8.40 2.68
CA TYR A 41 -2.84 8.36 2.12
C TYR A 41 -2.89 8.74 0.64
N LYS A 42 -2.13 9.78 0.29
CA LYS A 42 -2.00 10.19 -1.10
C LYS A 42 -0.78 9.48 -1.70
N ALA A 43 -1.02 8.63 -2.69
CA ALA A 43 0.05 7.87 -3.33
C ALA A 43 1.04 8.78 -4.03
N THR A 44 2.32 8.43 -3.99
CA THR A 44 3.37 9.17 -4.67
C THR A 44 3.59 8.69 -6.10
N ILE A 45 2.99 7.55 -6.45
CA ILE A 45 3.00 6.99 -7.79
C ILE A 45 1.58 6.98 -8.34
N GLU A 46 1.45 6.95 -9.66
CA GLU A 46 0.14 6.85 -10.28
C GLU A 46 -0.38 5.43 -10.10
N LEU A 47 -1.52 5.31 -9.42
CA LEU A 47 -2.12 4.02 -9.13
C LEU A 47 -3.00 3.57 -10.29
N ASP A 48 -2.83 2.33 -10.70
CA ASP A 48 -3.78 1.63 -11.54
C ASP A 48 -4.39 0.48 -10.74
N ARG A 49 -5.26 -0.28 -11.37
CA ARG A 49 -5.96 -1.38 -10.70
C ARG A 49 -5.00 -2.44 -10.18
N GLU A 50 -3.97 -2.75 -10.96
CA GLU A 50 -2.97 -3.75 -10.60
C GLU A 50 -2.14 -3.31 -9.41
N LEU A 51 -1.65 -2.08 -9.43
CA LEU A 51 -0.88 -1.51 -8.33
C LEU A 51 -1.72 -1.40 -7.07
N PHE A 52 -2.98 -1.00 -7.21
CA PHE A 52 -3.89 -0.96 -6.08
C PHE A 52 -4.05 -2.34 -5.45
N CYS A 53 -4.24 -3.39 -6.24
CA CYS A 53 -4.33 -4.75 -5.72
C CYS A 53 -3.06 -5.17 -4.99
N GLN A 54 -1.89 -4.86 -5.53
CA GLN A 54 -0.62 -5.18 -4.90
C GLN A 54 -0.42 -4.49 -3.56
N ILE A 55 -0.94 -3.28 -3.42
CA ILE A 55 -0.86 -2.52 -2.17
C ILE A 55 -1.91 -2.99 -1.17
N SER A 56 -3.13 -3.22 -1.63
CA SER A 56 -4.25 -3.53 -0.73
C SER A 56 -4.24 -4.95 -0.19
N GLU A 57 -3.76 -5.93 -0.95
CA GLU A 57 -3.76 -7.32 -0.51
C GLU A 57 -3.06 -7.54 0.83
N PRO A 58 -1.80 -7.07 1.02
CA PRO A 58 -1.14 -7.23 2.32
C PRO A 58 -1.89 -6.55 3.46
N LEU A 59 -2.53 -5.42 3.16
CA LEU A 59 -3.30 -4.69 4.16
C LEU A 59 -4.56 -5.44 4.56
N TYR A 60 -5.26 -6.04 3.59
CA TYR A 60 -6.43 -6.87 3.90
C TYR A 60 -6.05 -8.08 4.75
N GLU A 61 -4.91 -8.71 4.47
CA GLU A 61 -4.44 -9.84 5.26
C GLU A 61 -4.19 -9.47 6.72
N LEU A 62 -3.80 -8.22 6.97
CA LEU A 62 -3.57 -7.72 8.31
C LEU A 62 -4.84 -7.19 8.99
N GLY A 63 -5.98 -7.22 8.30
CA GLY A 63 -7.26 -6.81 8.87
C GLY A 63 -7.67 -5.37 8.55
N TYR A 64 -6.94 -4.67 7.69
CA TYR A 64 -7.30 -3.31 7.29
C TYR A 64 -8.34 -3.33 6.17
N SER A 65 -9.10 -2.25 6.08
CA SER A 65 -9.98 -1.97 4.94
C SER A 65 -9.36 -0.85 4.12
N VAL A 66 -9.38 -0.98 2.81
CA VAL A 66 -8.76 -0.02 1.90
C VAL A 66 -9.76 0.40 0.83
N ALA A 67 -9.94 1.70 0.66
CA ALA A 67 -10.74 2.26 -0.41
C ALA A 67 -9.85 3.12 -1.31
N TRP A 68 -10.09 3.08 -2.60
CA TRP A 68 -9.30 3.82 -3.59
C TRP A 68 -10.16 4.89 -4.27
N PHE A 69 -9.69 6.13 -4.19
CA PHE A 69 -10.33 7.26 -4.88
C PHE A 69 -9.56 7.53 -6.18
N ASN A 70 -10.02 6.95 -7.27
CA ASN A 70 -9.36 7.00 -8.57
C ASN A 70 -8.99 8.40 -9.02
N ASN A 71 -9.91 9.34 -8.82
CA ASN A 71 -9.74 10.70 -9.33
C ASN A 71 -8.66 11.49 -8.60
N GLN A 72 -8.28 11.04 -7.40
CA GLN A 72 -7.36 11.77 -6.56
C GLN A 72 -6.09 11.01 -6.26
N ASN A 73 -5.96 9.80 -6.79
CA ASN A 73 -4.83 8.91 -6.52
C ASN A 73 -4.59 8.73 -5.02
N THR A 74 -5.67 8.58 -4.27
CA THR A 74 -5.68 8.59 -2.81
C THR A 74 -6.30 7.31 -2.29
N LEU A 75 -5.74 6.80 -1.19
CA LEU A 75 -6.26 5.62 -0.49
C LEU A 75 -6.81 6.03 0.87
N LEU A 76 -7.97 5.49 1.23
CA LEU A 76 -8.50 5.58 2.58
C LEU A 76 -8.29 4.21 3.23
N ILE A 77 -7.52 4.18 4.31
CA ILE A 77 -7.19 2.96 5.03
C ILE A 77 -7.84 3.04 6.41
N ARG A 78 -8.56 2.01 6.79
CA ARG A 78 -9.31 1.96 8.05
C ARG A 78 -8.98 0.67 8.79
N TRP A 79 -9.07 0.74 10.11
CA TRP A 79 -8.86 -0.45 10.96
C TRP A 79 -9.81 -0.51 12.18
#